data_bf8921cdef803a4341a3196dd91315b1
#
_entry.id   bf8921cdef803a4341a3196dd91315b1
#
_cell.length_a   1.000
_cell.length_b   1.000
_cell.length_c   1.000
_cell.angle_alpha   90.00
_cell.angle_beta   90.00
_cell.angle_gamma   90.00
#
_symmetry.space_group_name_H-M   'P 1'
#
loop_
_entity.id
_entity.type
_entity.pdbx_description
1 polymer ?
#
loop_
_entity_poly.entity_id
_entity_poly.type
_entity_poly.pdbx_seq_one_letter_code
_entity_poly.pdbx_strand_id
1 'polypeptide(L)'
;MVDMLSFDSTDAAYLDELADYVAVPSVSRDATAETMRTAAQWLAAQLSFAGGRVVDTAGHPVVRGEWLGAPGAPTILVYGHYDVQPTGDLAEWRTPPFELRVDGDVMRGRGVTDDKGPVFIVLKVAQAFIEQEGALPLNVKFLFEGEEEIGSPHLPAYLREHADELAADLVISADGAMWRPSEPSLSIASKGLVTLDVEVSGAATDLHSGRYGGTVANPVHALSEILAGLHAADGRVAVDGFYDGIPELSDERRAAIAAVPFDEDRYRDDLGLDGLFGEAGYSTLERLWERPTLEINGVLAGGKYTVIPHVATAHISCRLVPGQRPERVLQAITDHVLAQKIPGVRVAVRPDKGGVPAYTIPAGHPAIRAATEALAHVYPDQDVLLAVIAGTLPATALFEEVLGAKTLFFSFSTADENLHAPNEFMRISRLREGMRAWERLWRLLADGPHRLAPVRGDGTR
;
A
#
# COMPACT_ATOMS: atom_id res chain seq x y z
N MET A 1 22.86 -24.37 15.96
CA MET A 1 21.83 -23.35 16.28
C MET A 1 22.64 -22.09 16.53
N VAL A 2 22.50 -21.10 15.69
CA VAL A 2 23.03 -19.75 16.00
C VAL A 2 22.13 -19.22 17.10
N ASP A 3 22.69 -18.76 18.22
CA ASP A 3 21.92 -18.15 19.28
C ASP A 3 21.15 -16.98 18.70
N MET A 4 19.83 -17.00 18.91
CA MET A 4 18.96 -15.89 18.49
C MET A 4 19.25 -14.67 19.36
N LEU A 5 19.12 -13.48 18.79
CA LEU A 5 19.15 -12.24 19.58
C LEU A 5 18.15 -12.32 20.71
N SER A 6 18.55 -11.87 21.90
CA SER A 6 17.63 -11.78 23.02
C SER A 6 16.84 -10.49 22.91
N PHE A 7 15.53 -10.62 22.73
CA PHE A 7 14.58 -9.52 22.84
C PHE A 7 13.90 -9.56 24.21
N ASP A 8 14.58 -10.09 25.23
CA ASP A 8 14.00 -10.38 26.52
C ASP A 8 13.44 -9.17 27.23
N SER A 9 12.22 -9.37 27.69
CA SER A 9 11.59 -8.85 28.93
C SER A 9 11.56 -7.33 29.14
N THR A 10 11.99 -6.54 28.21
CA THR A 10 11.91 -5.09 28.29
C THR A 10 10.74 -4.52 27.50
N ASP A 11 9.66 -5.30 27.39
CA ASP A 11 8.42 -4.78 26.77
C ASP A 11 8.08 -3.40 27.32
N ALA A 12 8.25 -3.18 28.61
CA ALA A 12 8.01 -1.89 29.23
C ALA A 12 8.89 -0.79 28.64
N ALA A 13 10.21 -1.02 28.47
CA ALA A 13 11.11 -0.03 27.91
C ALA A 13 10.84 0.21 26.41
N TYR A 14 10.55 -0.86 25.66
CA TYR A 14 10.16 -0.73 24.25
C TYR A 14 8.81 -0.02 24.08
N LEU A 15 7.85 -0.29 24.97
CA LEU A 15 6.56 0.38 24.96
C LEU A 15 6.68 1.87 25.36
N ASP A 16 7.56 2.21 26.29
CA ASP A 16 7.84 3.60 26.64
C ASP A 16 8.48 4.36 25.47
N GLU A 17 9.46 3.77 24.78
CA GLU A 17 10.07 4.38 23.60
C GLU A 17 9.07 4.51 22.44
N LEU A 18 8.24 3.50 22.21
CA LEU A 18 7.19 3.56 21.19
C LEU A 18 6.13 4.61 21.56
N ALA A 19 5.82 4.77 22.85
CA ALA A 19 4.92 5.81 23.32
C ALA A 19 5.45 7.20 23.03
N ASP A 20 6.74 7.45 23.24
CA ASP A 20 7.39 8.71 22.85
C ASP A 20 7.29 8.98 21.35
N TYR A 21 7.43 7.95 20.53
CA TYR A 21 7.31 8.07 19.09
C TYR A 21 5.87 8.34 18.64
N VAL A 22 4.91 7.61 19.19
CA VAL A 22 3.47 7.79 18.90
C VAL A 22 2.99 9.17 19.38
N ALA A 23 3.55 9.70 20.47
CA ALA A 23 3.18 11.00 21.03
C ALA A 23 3.43 12.20 20.08
N VAL A 24 4.29 12.02 19.07
CA VAL A 24 4.50 13.06 18.04
C VAL A 24 3.39 12.97 17.00
N PRO A 25 2.47 13.98 16.89
CA PRO A 25 1.33 13.94 15.97
C PRO A 25 1.74 14.31 14.54
N SER A 26 2.50 13.44 13.91
CA SER A 26 3.06 13.62 12.56
C SER A 26 2.03 13.38 11.44
N VAL A 27 0.88 14.06 11.50
CA VAL A 27 -0.19 14.00 10.48
C VAL A 27 0.26 14.79 9.26
N SER A 28 0.72 14.12 8.21
CA SER A 28 1.37 14.76 7.03
C SER A 28 0.53 15.85 6.37
N ARG A 29 -0.79 15.72 6.39
CA ARG A 29 -1.72 16.69 5.81
C ARG A 29 -1.80 18.00 6.59
N ASP A 30 -1.72 17.95 7.93
CA ASP A 30 -2.12 19.05 8.81
C ASP A 30 -1.03 19.48 9.80
N ALA A 31 0.02 18.64 10.00
CA ALA A 31 1.08 18.94 10.95
C ALA A 31 1.98 20.10 10.49
N THR A 32 2.52 20.83 11.46
CA THR A 32 3.53 21.84 11.17
C THR A 32 4.85 21.21 10.71
N ALA A 33 5.65 21.94 9.95
CA ALA A 33 6.98 21.47 9.57
C ALA A 33 7.87 21.13 10.79
N GLU A 34 7.68 21.81 11.93
CA GLU A 34 8.38 21.53 13.18
C GLU A 34 7.96 20.17 13.76
N THR A 35 6.66 19.86 13.79
CA THR A 35 6.16 18.58 14.26
C THR A 35 6.68 17.42 13.40
N MET A 36 6.63 17.56 12.08
CA MET A 36 7.16 16.54 11.15
C MET A 36 8.67 16.35 11.36
N ARG A 37 9.41 17.46 11.53
CA ARG A 37 10.84 17.39 11.82
C ARG A 37 11.15 16.74 13.17
N THR A 38 10.31 16.92 14.18
CA THR A 38 10.45 16.27 15.49
C THR A 38 10.35 14.75 15.34
N ALA A 39 9.37 14.23 14.59
CA ALA A 39 9.25 12.81 14.30
C ALA A 39 10.47 12.27 13.53
N ALA A 40 10.91 13.00 12.50
CA ALA A 40 12.10 12.66 11.73
C ALA A 40 13.38 12.64 12.60
N GLN A 41 13.54 13.60 13.51
CA GLN A 41 14.68 13.65 14.41
C GLN A 41 14.68 12.49 15.41
N TRP A 42 13.51 12.08 15.90
CA TRP A 42 13.39 10.91 16.75
C TRP A 42 13.92 9.65 16.04
N LEU A 43 13.47 9.41 14.80
CA LEU A 43 13.96 8.30 13.96
C LEU A 43 15.47 8.38 13.69
N ALA A 44 15.96 9.56 13.32
CA ALA A 44 17.38 9.76 13.04
C ALA A 44 18.23 9.45 14.28
N ALA A 45 17.76 9.77 15.47
CA ALA A 45 18.44 9.43 16.72
C ALA A 45 18.47 7.91 16.95
N GLN A 46 17.39 7.17 16.62
CA GLN A 46 17.36 5.71 16.71
C GLN A 46 18.36 5.03 15.76
N LEU A 47 18.72 5.68 14.66
CA LEU A 47 19.69 5.22 13.67
C LEU A 47 21.12 5.73 13.94
N SER A 48 21.46 6.16 15.15
CA SER A 48 22.80 6.71 15.47
C SER A 48 23.94 5.77 15.08
N PHE A 49 23.78 4.44 15.21
CA PHE A 49 24.74 3.43 14.79
C PHE A 49 24.96 3.38 13.26
N ALA A 50 24.02 3.88 12.48
CA ALA A 50 24.01 3.90 11.00
C ALA A 50 24.17 5.33 10.45
N GLY A 51 24.65 6.29 11.25
CA GLY A 51 24.79 7.68 10.82
C GLY A 51 23.45 8.36 10.46
N GLY A 52 22.42 8.06 11.25
CA GLY A 52 21.07 8.56 11.06
C GLY A 52 21.01 10.08 10.91
N ARG A 53 20.34 10.56 9.85
CA ARG A 53 20.20 11.99 9.56
C ARG A 53 18.84 12.32 8.95
N VAL A 54 18.35 13.51 9.25
CA VAL A 54 17.19 14.12 8.60
C VAL A 54 17.67 14.85 7.35
N VAL A 55 17.04 14.56 6.21
CA VAL A 55 17.36 15.16 4.91
C VAL A 55 16.13 15.91 4.41
N ASP A 56 16.29 17.19 4.10
CA ASP A 56 15.21 18.03 3.60
C ASP A 56 14.84 17.63 2.17
N THR A 57 13.53 17.68 1.89
CA THR A 57 12.94 17.53 0.56
C THR A 57 12.17 18.78 0.20
N ALA A 58 11.52 18.80 -0.97
CA ALA A 58 10.59 19.90 -1.30
C ALA A 58 9.31 19.88 -0.44
N GLY A 59 9.04 18.78 0.27
CA GLY A 59 7.94 18.60 1.21
C GLY A 59 8.43 18.28 2.63
N HIS A 60 7.86 17.25 3.23
CA HIS A 60 8.33 16.78 4.53
C HIS A 60 9.69 16.06 4.40
N PRO A 61 10.58 16.19 5.41
CA PRO A 61 11.90 15.59 5.33
C PRO A 61 11.86 14.06 5.28
N VAL A 62 12.89 13.44 4.73
CA VAL A 62 13.13 12.01 4.86
C VAL A 62 14.21 11.75 5.92
N VAL A 63 14.19 10.56 6.50
CA VAL A 63 15.24 10.09 7.41
C VAL A 63 16.06 9.03 6.69
N ARG A 64 17.39 9.17 6.74
CA ARG A 64 18.33 8.23 6.15
C ARG A 64 19.36 7.76 7.17
N GLY A 65 19.78 6.51 6.99
CA GLY A 65 20.93 5.93 7.66
C GLY A 65 21.50 4.81 6.82
N GLU A 66 22.78 4.45 7.02
CA GLU A 66 23.37 3.32 6.35
C GLU A 66 24.42 2.64 7.21
N TRP A 67 24.43 1.32 7.20
CA TRP A 67 25.48 0.51 7.79
C TRP A 67 25.98 -0.48 6.72
N LEU A 68 27.22 -0.30 6.29
CA LEU A 68 27.84 -1.04 5.18
C LEU A 68 29.04 -1.88 5.65
N GLY A 69 28.97 -2.37 6.89
CA GLY A 69 30.06 -3.08 7.56
C GLY A 69 30.15 -4.58 7.23
N ALA A 70 29.33 -5.14 6.32
CA ALA A 70 29.35 -6.55 5.92
C ALA A 70 29.89 -6.73 4.48
N PRO A 71 31.24 -6.74 4.26
CA PRO A 71 31.81 -6.82 2.93
C PRO A 71 31.38 -8.08 2.18
N GLY A 72 30.87 -7.92 0.95
CA GLY A 72 30.43 -9.04 0.10
C GLY A 72 29.07 -9.63 0.48
N ALA A 73 28.42 -9.12 1.53
CA ALA A 73 27.01 -9.41 1.81
C ALA A 73 26.09 -8.55 0.92
N PRO A 74 24.85 -9.00 0.70
CA PRO A 74 23.87 -8.18 -0.01
C PRO A 74 23.58 -6.87 0.74
N THR A 75 23.10 -5.88 -0.02
CA THR A 75 22.63 -4.61 0.52
C THR A 75 21.10 -4.55 0.42
N ILE A 76 20.43 -4.34 1.54
CA ILE A 76 18.99 -4.09 1.57
C ILE A 76 18.70 -2.62 1.85
N LEU A 77 17.59 -2.11 1.31
CA LEU A 77 17.01 -0.83 1.68
C LEU A 77 15.75 -1.09 2.50
N VAL A 78 15.77 -0.75 3.78
CA VAL A 78 14.59 -0.78 4.64
C VAL A 78 13.81 0.50 4.42
N TYR A 79 12.53 0.35 4.07
CA TYR A 79 11.61 1.44 3.83
C TYR A 79 10.44 1.38 4.80
N GLY A 80 9.92 2.55 5.16
CA GLY A 80 8.70 2.78 5.93
C GLY A 80 8.41 4.27 5.99
N HIS A 81 7.36 4.65 6.73
CA HIS A 81 7.00 6.04 6.89
C HIS A 81 6.75 6.44 8.35
N TYR A 82 6.87 7.72 8.64
CA TYR A 82 6.67 8.24 9.98
C TYR A 82 5.48 9.20 10.08
N ASP A 83 4.90 9.56 8.97
CA ASP A 83 3.64 10.29 8.95
C ASP A 83 2.47 9.36 9.23
N VAL A 84 1.35 9.95 9.58
CA VAL A 84 0.14 9.22 9.97
C VAL A 84 -1.10 9.92 9.42
N GLN A 85 -2.18 9.16 9.26
CA GLN A 85 -3.49 9.69 8.88
C GLN A 85 -4.07 10.65 9.95
N PRO A 86 -4.94 11.59 9.56
CA PRO A 86 -5.74 12.37 10.50
C PRO A 86 -6.54 11.48 11.46
N THR A 87 -6.76 11.98 12.66
CA THR A 87 -7.46 11.21 13.71
C THR A 87 -8.95 10.99 13.44
N GLY A 88 -9.55 11.78 12.55
CA GLY A 88 -11.00 11.84 12.40
C GLY A 88 -11.68 12.48 13.62
N ASP A 89 -12.91 12.07 13.93
CA ASP A 89 -13.66 12.60 15.07
C ASP A 89 -13.08 12.05 16.40
N LEU A 90 -12.56 12.94 17.22
CA LEU A 90 -11.99 12.59 18.52
C LEU A 90 -13.02 11.97 19.47
N ALA A 91 -14.31 12.20 19.27
CA ALA A 91 -15.36 11.60 20.09
C ALA A 91 -15.51 10.07 19.85
N GLU A 92 -15.00 9.56 18.73
CA GLU A 92 -15.00 8.13 18.43
C GLU A 92 -13.81 7.38 19.03
N TRP A 93 -12.81 8.09 19.53
CA TRP A 93 -11.64 7.49 20.18
C TRP A 93 -11.93 7.15 21.64
N ARG A 94 -11.58 5.93 22.05
CA ARG A 94 -11.66 5.47 23.45
C ARG A 94 -10.58 6.09 24.34
N THR A 95 -9.45 6.46 23.74
CA THR A 95 -8.27 7.06 24.39
C THR A 95 -7.73 8.16 23.47
N PRO A 96 -7.02 9.18 23.98
CA PRO A 96 -6.39 10.17 23.11
C PRO A 96 -5.49 9.51 22.06
N PRO A 97 -5.62 9.87 20.76
CA PRO A 97 -4.96 9.16 19.66
C PRO A 97 -3.42 9.19 19.71
N PHE A 98 -2.82 10.20 20.30
CA PHE A 98 -1.37 10.36 20.44
C PHE A 98 -0.86 10.08 21.87
N GLU A 99 -1.62 9.32 22.65
CA GLU A 99 -1.20 8.76 23.92
C GLU A 99 -1.29 7.24 23.84
N LEU A 100 -0.16 6.56 23.66
CA LEU A 100 -0.15 5.10 23.57
C LEU A 100 -0.77 4.50 24.84
N ARG A 101 -1.80 3.69 24.66
CA ARG A 101 -2.49 3.00 25.75
C ARG A 101 -2.44 1.50 25.56
N VAL A 102 -1.97 0.81 26.58
CA VAL A 102 -1.86 -0.65 26.60
C VAL A 102 -2.99 -1.24 27.43
N ASP A 103 -3.68 -2.23 26.85
CA ASP A 103 -4.72 -3.03 27.50
C ASP A 103 -4.55 -4.50 27.08
N GLY A 104 -3.97 -5.29 27.97
CA GLY A 104 -3.58 -6.69 27.68
C GLY A 104 -2.55 -6.77 26.55
N ASP A 105 -2.87 -7.46 25.48
CA ASP A 105 -2.03 -7.59 24.27
C ASP A 105 -2.24 -6.45 23.24
N VAL A 106 -3.07 -5.48 23.54
CA VAL A 106 -3.44 -4.40 22.62
C VAL A 106 -2.84 -3.09 23.04
N MET A 107 -2.09 -2.45 22.17
CA MET A 107 -1.62 -1.08 22.29
C MET A 107 -2.36 -0.20 21.28
N ARG A 108 -2.97 0.91 21.76
CA ARG A 108 -3.78 1.82 20.96
C ARG A 108 -3.10 3.16 20.80
N GLY A 109 -3.14 3.69 19.58
CA GLY A 109 -2.66 5.02 19.24
C GLY A 109 -2.66 5.20 17.72
N ARG A 110 -2.78 6.42 17.25
CA ARG A 110 -2.67 6.72 15.81
C ARG A 110 -1.22 6.48 15.34
N GLY A 111 -1.05 5.72 14.27
CA GLY A 111 0.25 5.36 13.71
C GLY A 111 0.89 4.14 14.38
N VAL A 112 0.24 3.52 15.37
CA VAL A 112 0.84 2.40 16.09
C VAL A 112 0.97 1.15 15.24
N THR A 113 0.09 0.97 14.26
CA THR A 113 0.15 -0.13 13.29
C THR A 113 0.52 0.36 11.88
N ASP A 114 0.30 1.67 11.58
CA ASP A 114 0.53 2.29 10.28
C ASP A 114 1.27 3.62 10.42
N ASP A 115 2.60 3.67 10.33
CA ASP A 115 3.62 2.60 10.17
C ASP A 115 4.67 2.68 11.31
N LYS A 116 4.42 3.47 12.39
CA LYS A 116 5.41 3.69 13.46
C LYS A 116 5.80 2.41 14.19
N GLY A 117 4.86 1.51 14.44
CA GLY A 117 5.12 0.23 15.10
C GLY A 117 5.97 -0.71 14.24
N PRO A 118 5.62 -0.99 12.99
CA PRO A 118 6.45 -1.79 12.09
C PRO A 118 7.86 -1.22 11.89
N VAL A 119 8.00 0.09 11.69
CA VAL A 119 9.31 0.78 11.64
C VAL A 119 10.08 0.57 12.95
N PHE A 120 9.41 0.68 14.10
CA PHE A 120 10.00 0.46 15.40
C PHE A 120 10.56 -0.97 15.55
N ILE A 121 9.86 -2.00 15.08
CA ILE A 121 10.32 -3.39 15.06
C ILE A 121 11.70 -3.48 14.41
N VAL A 122 11.83 -2.94 13.20
CA VAL A 122 13.07 -3.00 12.43
C VAL A 122 14.20 -2.27 13.11
N LEU A 123 13.94 -1.10 13.69
CA LEU A 123 14.94 -0.33 14.43
C LEU A 123 15.47 -1.13 15.62
N LYS A 124 14.59 -1.78 16.40
CA LYS A 124 15.00 -2.59 17.56
C LYS A 124 15.80 -3.82 17.16
N VAL A 125 15.46 -4.47 16.05
CA VAL A 125 16.26 -5.57 15.51
C VAL A 125 17.67 -5.10 15.11
N ALA A 126 17.77 -3.99 14.39
CA ALA A 126 19.06 -3.44 14.01
C ALA A 126 19.93 -3.06 15.24
N GLN A 127 19.33 -2.39 16.23
CA GLN A 127 20.00 -2.03 17.46
C GLN A 127 20.47 -3.28 18.23
N ALA A 128 19.64 -4.31 18.35
CA ALA A 128 19.98 -5.54 19.04
C ALA A 128 21.17 -6.27 18.36
N PHE A 129 21.25 -6.31 17.04
CA PHE A 129 22.43 -6.83 16.33
C PHE A 129 23.69 -6.04 16.70
N ILE A 130 23.63 -4.71 16.68
CA ILE A 130 24.79 -3.87 17.01
C ILE A 130 25.19 -4.05 18.47
N GLU A 131 24.24 -4.11 19.40
CA GLU A 131 24.50 -4.25 20.82
C GLU A 131 25.04 -5.63 21.20
N GLN A 132 24.48 -6.69 20.64
CA GLN A 132 24.80 -8.06 21.03
C GLN A 132 25.90 -8.71 20.19
N GLU A 133 25.99 -8.37 18.90
CA GLU A 133 26.95 -8.97 17.96
C GLU A 133 28.00 -7.96 17.45
N GLY A 134 27.80 -6.67 17.67
CA GLY A 134 28.69 -5.61 17.18
C GLY A 134 28.57 -5.30 15.71
N ALA A 135 27.70 -6.02 14.96
CA ALA A 135 27.58 -5.90 13.51
C ALA A 135 26.20 -6.37 13.03
N LEU A 136 25.73 -5.83 11.90
CA LEU A 136 24.59 -6.39 11.18
C LEU A 136 25.06 -7.56 10.28
N PRO A 137 24.23 -8.57 10.00
CA PRO A 137 24.61 -9.71 9.17
C PRO A 137 24.75 -9.39 7.67
N LEU A 138 24.19 -8.25 7.23
CA LEU A 138 24.21 -7.76 5.85
C LEU A 138 24.28 -6.24 5.81
N ASN A 139 24.52 -5.65 4.65
CA ASN A 139 24.52 -4.21 4.49
C ASN A 139 23.09 -3.68 4.50
N VAL A 140 22.83 -2.65 5.29
CA VAL A 140 21.49 -2.06 5.44
C VAL A 140 21.54 -0.56 5.19
N LYS A 141 20.63 -0.10 4.34
CA LYS A 141 20.27 1.30 4.19
C LYS A 141 18.87 1.50 4.73
N PHE A 142 18.59 2.64 5.32
CA PHE A 142 17.29 3.02 5.86
C PHE A 142 16.80 4.26 5.14
N LEU A 143 15.54 4.25 4.76
CA LEU A 143 14.82 5.37 4.18
C LEU A 143 13.40 5.41 4.77
N PHE A 144 13.13 6.43 5.59
CA PHE A 144 11.80 6.66 6.14
C PHE A 144 11.28 8.01 5.65
N GLU A 145 10.11 8.03 5.04
CA GLU A 145 9.48 9.24 4.52
C GLU A 145 8.40 9.80 5.45
N GLY A 146 7.95 11.01 5.18
CA GLY A 146 6.93 11.70 5.95
C GLY A 146 5.72 12.14 5.11
N GLU A 147 5.46 11.51 3.97
CA GLU A 147 4.41 11.89 3.02
C GLU A 147 3.67 10.70 2.42
N GLU A 148 3.85 9.47 2.95
CA GLU A 148 3.20 8.26 2.41
C GLU A 148 1.68 8.44 2.41
N GLU A 149 1.13 8.92 3.50
CA GLU A 149 -0.30 9.09 3.75
C GLU A 149 -0.98 10.19 2.90
N ILE A 150 -0.18 10.94 2.16
CA ILE A 150 -0.64 11.90 1.14
C ILE A 150 -0.16 11.54 -0.27
N GLY A 151 0.35 10.29 -0.46
CA GLY A 151 0.74 9.71 -1.74
C GLY A 151 2.16 10.05 -2.18
N SER A 152 3.07 10.33 -1.26
CA SER A 152 4.52 10.51 -1.49
C SER A 152 4.87 11.49 -2.62
N PRO A 153 4.31 12.70 -2.66
CA PRO A 153 4.45 13.59 -3.82
C PRO A 153 5.88 13.99 -4.14
N HIS A 154 6.79 14.00 -3.16
CA HIS A 154 8.18 14.40 -3.34
C HIS A 154 9.17 13.22 -3.37
N LEU A 155 8.76 12.02 -2.98
CA LEU A 155 9.61 10.82 -3.01
C LEU A 155 10.15 10.51 -4.41
N PRO A 156 9.38 10.63 -5.52
CA PRO A 156 9.90 10.33 -6.86
C PRO A 156 11.10 11.19 -7.26
N ALA A 157 11.07 12.49 -6.95
CA ALA A 157 12.18 13.39 -7.24
C ALA A 157 13.39 13.06 -6.37
N TYR A 158 13.16 12.83 -5.07
CA TYR A 158 14.19 12.46 -4.12
C TYR A 158 14.92 11.15 -4.50
N LEU A 159 14.18 10.10 -4.86
CA LEU A 159 14.77 8.83 -5.27
C LEU A 159 15.61 8.96 -6.53
N ARG A 160 15.16 9.71 -7.54
CA ARG A 160 15.92 9.92 -8.77
C ARG A 160 17.23 10.70 -8.52
N GLU A 161 17.19 11.70 -7.64
CA GLU A 161 18.38 12.48 -7.27
C GLU A 161 19.39 11.66 -6.50
N HIS A 162 18.94 10.71 -5.66
CA HIS A 162 19.79 9.92 -4.77
C HIS A 162 19.88 8.44 -5.15
N ALA A 163 19.58 8.08 -6.41
CA ALA A 163 19.48 6.68 -6.84
C ALA A 163 20.76 5.88 -6.54
N ASP A 164 21.92 6.44 -6.82
CA ASP A 164 23.22 5.78 -6.58
C ASP A 164 23.48 5.55 -5.07
N GLU A 165 23.10 6.52 -4.23
CA GLU A 165 23.27 6.43 -2.78
C GLU A 165 22.30 5.40 -2.16
N LEU A 166 21.11 5.24 -2.75
CA LEU A 166 20.05 4.34 -2.29
C LEU A 166 20.08 2.97 -2.97
N ALA A 167 20.99 2.76 -3.92
CA ALA A 167 21.14 1.48 -4.63
C ALA A 167 21.18 0.30 -3.65
N ALA A 168 20.35 -0.72 -3.89
CA ALA A 168 20.20 -1.89 -3.04
C ALA A 168 19.84 -3.11 -3.89
N ASP A 169 20.10 -4.31 -3.38
CA ASP A 169 19.74 -5.59 -4.03
C ASP A 169 18.29 -5.95 -3.78
N LEU A 170 17.69 -5.40 -2.73
CA LEU A 170 16.30 -5.59 -2.33
C LEU A 170 15.82 -4.40 -1.51
N VAL A 171 14.58 -3.97 -1.70
CA VAL A 171 13.87 -3.12 -0.76
C VAL A 171 13.01 -4.00 0.15
N ILE A 172 13.01 -3.74 1.46
CA ILE A 172 12.09 -4.37 2.40
C ILE A 172 11.23 -3.27 3.02
N SER A 173 9.93 -3.31 2.71
CA SER A 173 8.95 -2.39 3.29
C SER A 173 8.50 -2.93 4.64
N ALA A 174 8.63 -2.12 5.68
CA ALA A 174 8.02 -2.38 6.99
C ALA A 174 6.50 -2.14 6.94
N ASP A 175 6.07 -1.24 6.05
CA ASP A 175 4.66 -0.97 5.77
C ASP A 175 3.97 -2.14 5.07
N GLY A 176 2.68 -2.31 5.38
CA GLY A 176 1.81 -3.35 4.87
C GLY A 176 1.01 -4.03 5.98
N ALA A 177 0.29 -5.09 5.63
CA ALA A 177 -0.45 -5.87 6.62
C ALA A 177 -0.51 -7.35 6.26
N MET A 178 -0.48 -8.19 7.27
CA MET A 178 -0.84 -9.60 7.15
C MET A 178 -2.34 -9.75 6.93
N TRP A 179 -2.74 -10.84 6.27
CA TRP A 179 -4.13 -11.12 5.96
C TRP A 179 -5.02 -11.15 7.19
N ARG A 180 -4.60 -11.91 8.22
CA ARG A 180 -5.30 -12.03 9.51
C ARG A 180 -4.32 -12.30 10.65
N PRO A 181 -4.72 -12.03 11.90
CA PRO A 181 -3.87 -12.28 13.06
C PRO A 181 -3.45 -13.75 13.25
N SER A 182 -4.31 -14.68 12.85
CA SER A 182 -4.07 -16.12 12.99
C SER A 182 -3.40 -16.76 11.77
N GLU A 183 -3.12 -15.99 10.73
CA GLU A 183 -2.68 -16.53 9.44
C GLU A 183 -1.47 -15.75 8.93
N PRO A 184 -0.24 -16.21 9.19
CA PRO A 184 0.96 -15.54 8.69
C PRO A 184 0.92 -15.46 7.17
N SER A 185 1.13 -14.29 6.63
CA SER A 185 1.05 -14.08 5.20
C SER A 185 2.10 -13.09 4.69
N LEU A 186 2.48 -13.26 3.42
CA LEU A 186 3.36 -12.36 2.69
C LEU A 186 2.59 -11.78 1.52
N SER A 187 2.60 -10.48 1.39
CA SER A 187 2.09 -9.82 0.20
C SER A 187 3.14 -9.86 -0.90
N ILE A 188 2.78 -10.52 -2.03
CA ILE A 188 3.66 -10.67 -3.20
C ILE A 188 3.31 -9.71 -4.34
N ALA A 189 2.24 -8.95 -4.20
CA ALA A 189 1.79 -7.97 -5.18
C ALA A 189 0.94 -6.88 -4.52
N SER A 190 0.84 -5.73 -5.19
CA SER A 190 -0.15 -4.69 -4.89
C SER A 190 -0.84 -4.25 -6.18
N LYS A 191 -2.10 -3.80 -6.07
CA LYS A 191 -2.82 -3.29 -7.23
C LYS A 191 -2.34 -1.90 -7.64
N GLY A 192 -2.39 -1.64 -8.94
CA GLY A 192 -2.24 -0.30 -9.48
C GLY A 192 -3.53 0.51 -9.41
N LEU A 193 -3.47 1.76 -9.84
CA LEU A 193 -4.61 2.69 -9.81
C LEU A 193 -4.58 3.63 -11.01
N VAL A 194 -5.75 3.81 -11.61
CA VAL A 194 -6.05 4.91 -12.55
C VAL A 194 -7.35 5.55 -12.11
N THR A 195 -7.40 6.89 -12.08
CA THR A 195 -8.61 7.66 -11.79
C THR A 195 -8.87 8.69 -12.88
N LEU A 196 -10.14 8.94 -13.16
CA LEU A 196 -10.56 9.87 -14.20
C LEU A 196 -11.98 10.37 -13.94
N ASP A 197 -12.28 11.54 -14.51
CA ASP A 197 -13.64 12.07 -14.59
C ASP A 197 -14.18 11.94 -16.01
N VAL A 198 -15.45 11.52 -16.12
CA VAL A 198 -16.23 11.62 -17.35
C VAL A 198 -17.23 12.76 -17.19
N GLU A 199 -17.06 13.81 -17.97
CA GLU A 199 -17.95 14.96 -18.00
C GLU A 199 -18.81 14.94 -19.26
N VAL A 200 -20.13 15.07 -19.05
CA VAL A 200 -21.09 15.24 -20.14
C VAL A 200 -21.75 16.61 -19.99
N SER A 201 -21.62 17.44 -21.01
CA SER A 201 -22.19 18.79 -21.05
C SER A 201 -23.20 18.96 -22.22
N GLY A 202 -24.33 19.58 -21.92
CA GLY A 202 -25.40 19.82 -22.87
C GLY A 202 -25.61 21.30 -23.19
N ALA A 203 -26.71 21.88 -22.74
CA ALA A 203 -27.05 23.29 -22.93
C ALA A 203 -26.05 24.22 -22.19
N ALA A 204 -26.09 25.50 -22.49
CA ALA A 204 -25.20 26.49 -21.83
C ALA A 204 -25.56 26.76 -20.37
N THR A 205 -26.80 26.49 -19.97
CA THR A 205 -27.34 26.69 -18.60
C THR A 205 -28.37 25.61 -18.29
N ASP A 206 -28.72 25.47 -17.03
CA ASP A 206 -29.84 24.62 -16.60
C ASP A 206 -31.15 25.10 -17.24
N LEU A 207 -31.94 24.15 -17.70
CA LEU A 207 -33.18 24.43 -18.42
C LEU A 207 -34.40 23.89 -17.67
N HIS A 208 -35.48 24.65 -17.65
CA HIS A 208 -36.74 24.20 -17.05
C HIS A 208 -37.27 22.94 -17.75
N SER A 209 -37.36 21.81 -17.03
CA SER A 209 -37.69 20.50 -17.61
C SER A 209 -39.07 20.46 -18.28
N GLY A 210 -40.06 21.18 -17.74
CA GLY A 210 -41.43 21.27 -18.35
C GLY A 210 -41.47 22.11 -19.63
N ARG A 211 -40.45 22.97 -19.88
CA ARG A 211 -40.41 23.81 -21.07
C ARG A 211 -39.53 23.21 -22.19
N TYR A 212 -38.47 22.50 -21.82
CA TYR A 212 -37.45 22.03 -22.76
C TYR A 212 -37.33 20.50 -22.80
N GLY A 213 -38.01 19.79 -21.89
CA GLY A 213 -38.01 18.32 -21.85
C GLY A 213 -38.51 17.73 -23.17
N GLY A 214 -37.82 16.68 -23.64
CA GLY A 214 -38.08 16.04 -24.91
C GLY A 214 -37.59 16.76 -26.17
N THR A 215 -36.99 17.97 -26.01
CA THR A 215 -36.44 18.76 -27.13
C THR A 215 -34.92 18.92 -27.10
N VAL A 216 -34.33 18.73 -25.92
CA VAL A 216 -32.88 18.82 -25.70
C VAL A 216 -32.37 17.54 -25.03
N ALA A 217 -31.13 17.19 -25.32
CA ALA A 217 -30.49 16.07 -24.67
C ALA A 217 -30.23 16.42 -23.17
N ASN A 218 -30.47 15.44 -22.29
CA ASN A 218 -30.20 15.56 -20.87
C ASN A 218 -28.82 14.93 -20.57
N PRO A 219 -27.84 15.70 -20.08
CA PRO A 219 -26.52 15.17 -19.75
C PRO A 219 -26.55 13.98 -18.78
N VAL A 220 -27.51 13.94 -17.83
CA VAL A 220 -27.64 12.82 -16.89
C VAL A 220 -28.03 11.53 -17.63
N HIS A 221 -28.98 11.60 -18.56
CA HIS A 221 -29.35 10.43 -19.37
C HIS A 221 -28.18 9.92 -20.17
N ALA A 222 -27.47 10.82 -20.85
CA ALA A 222 -26.30 10.49 -21.65
C ALA A 222 -25.17 9.88 -20.79
N LEU A 223 -24.89 10.47 -19.63
CA LEU A 223 -23.89 9.93 -18.71
C LEU A 223 -24.31 8.54 -18.21
N SER A 224 -25.58 8.36 -17.83
CA SER A 224 -26.10 7.06 -17.37
C SER A 224 -25.94 5.96 -18.44
N GLU A 225 -26.17 6.29 -19.70
CA GLU A 225 -25.96 5.36 -20.84
C GLU A 225 -24.49 4.98 -20.99
N ILE A 226 -23.59 5.97 -20.91
CA ILE A 226 -22.14 5.73 -20.94
C ILE A 226 -21.73 4.80 -19.81
N LEU A 227 -22.12 5.12 -18.56
CA LEU A 227 -21.74 4.35 -17.37
C LEU A 227 -22.28 2.92 -17.39
N ALA A 228 -23.54 2.73 -17.84
CA ALA A 228 -24.12 1.40 -18.00
C ALA A 228 -23.39 0.55 -19.05
N GLY A 229 -22.77 1.18 -20.04
CA GLY A 229 -21.97 0.51 -21.06
C GLY A 229 -20.58 0.07 -20.62
N LEU A 230 -20.10 0.49 -19.44
CA LEU A 230 -18.76 0.13 -18.97
C LEU A 230 -18.67 -1.31 -18.42
N HIS A 231 -19.78 -1.94 -18.08
CA HIS A 231 -19.84 -3.31 -17.59
C HIS A 231 -20.79 -4.19 -18.41
N ALA A 232 -20.37 -5.42 -18.60
CA ALA A 232 -21.23 -6.46 -19.19
C ALA A 232 -22.06 -7.15 -18.10
N ALA A 233 -23.13 -7.86 -18.51
CA ALA A 233 -24.03 -8.54 -17.59
C ALA A 233 -23.36 -9.69 -16.79
N ASP A 234 -22.23 -10.20 -17.23
CA ASP A 234 -21.42 -11.22 -16.55
C ASP A 234 -20.41 -10.66 -15.56
N GLY A 235 -20.46 -9.35 -15.27
CA GLY A 235 -19.57 -8.65 -14.35
C GLY A 235 -18.23 -8.22 -14.92
N ARG A 236 -17.96 -8.49 -16.21
CA ARG A 236 -16.73 -8.03 -16.88
C ARG A 236 -16.81 -6.54 -17.20
N VAL A 237 -15.65 -5.88 -17.18
CA VAL A 237 -15.51 -4.55 -17.76
C VAL A 237 -15.65 -4.65 -19.29
N ALA A 238 -16.58 -3.92 -19.88
CA ALA A 238 -16.94 -4.00 -21.29
C ALA A 238 -16.12 -3.05 -22.19
N VAL A 239 -14.95 -2.63 -21.74
CA VAL A 239 -14.05 -1.74 -22.47
C VAL A 239 -13.02 -2.55 -23.23
N ASP A 240 -12.99 -2.38 -24.54
CA ASP A 240 -12.02 -3.06 -25.41
C ASP A 240 -10.58 -2.67 -25.02
N GLY A 241 -9.69 -3.66 -24.88
CA GLY A 241 -8.31 -3.45 -24.45
C GLY A 241 -8.10 -3.28 -22.92
N PHE A 242 -9.18 -3.27 -22.13
CA PHE A 242 -9.06 -3.14 -20.67
C PHE A 242 -8.26 -4.28 -20.02
N TYR A 243 -8.36 -5.47 -20.57
CA TYR A 243 -7.68 -6.66 -20.06
C TYR A 243 -6.35 -6.97 -20.76
N ASP A 244 -5.89 -6.09 -21.66
CA ASP A 244 -4.65 -6.32 -22.40
C ASP A 244 -3.44 -6.39 -21.48
N GLY A 245 -2.60 -7.41 -21.70
CA GLY A 245 -1.37 -7.63 -20.94
C GLY A 245 -1.55 -8.43 -19.67
N ILE A 246 -2.77 -8.75 -19.25
CA ILE A 246 -3.02 -9.58 -18.06
C ILE A 246 -2.71 -11.04 -18.42
N PRO A 247 -1.77 -11.70 -17.69
CA PRO A 247 -1.54 -13.13 -17.90
C PRO A 247 -2.75 -13.96 -17.47
N GLU A 248 -2.94 -15.10 -18.11
CA GLU A 248 -3.91 -16.07 -17.62
C GLU A 248 -3.49 -16.60 -16.23
N LEU A 249 -4.48 -16.73 -15.35
CA LEU A 249 -4.26 -17.26 -14.00
C LEU A 249 -3.92 -18.74 -14.09
N SER A 250 -2.71 -19.11 -13.66
CA SER A 250 -2.26 -20.51 -13.70
C SER A 250 -3.04 -21.39 -12.71
N ASP A 251 -3.12 -22.68 -12.99
CA ASP A 251 -3.76 -23.65 -12.09
C ASP A 251 -3.07 -23.69 -10.72
N GLU A 252 -1.74 -23.53 -10.68
CA GLU A 252 -0.97 -23.45 -9.44
C GLU A 252 -1.40 -22.23 -8.60
N ARG A 253 -1.56 -21.07 -9.24
CA ARG A 253 -1.99 -19.84 -8.56
C ARG A 253 -3.45 -19.95 -8.09
N ARG A 254 -4.34 -20.52 -8.91
CA ARG A 254 -5.72 -20.83 -8.50
C ARG A 254 -5.77 -21.73 -7.28
N ALA A 255 -4.97 -22.80 -7.27
CA ALA A 255 -4.87 -23.71 -6.13
C ALA A 255 -4.35 -23.00 -4.87
N ALA A 256 -3.33 -22.15 -5.01
CA ALA A 256 -2.80 -21.36 -3.89
C ALA A 256 -3.84 -20.38 -3.31
N ILE A 257 -4.64 -19.72 -4.15
CA ILE A 257 -5.72 -18.84 -3.72
C ILE A 257 -6.85 -19.65 -3.04
N ALA A 258 -7.20 -20.79 -3.61
CA ALA A 258 -8.24 -21.67 -3.04
C ALA A 258 -7.84 -22.28 -1.68
N ALA A 259 -6.54 -22.38 -1.40
CA ALA A 259 -6.04 -22.83 -0.09
C ALA A 259 -6.13 -21.76 1.00
N VAL A 260 -6.34 -20.50 0.64
CA VAL A 260 -6.51 -19.40 1.62
C VAL A 260 -7.82 -19.60 2.39
N PRO A 261 -7.80 -19.64 3.72
CA PRO A 261 -9.01 -19.73 4.53
C PRO A 261 -9.87 -18.46 4.32
N PHE A 262 -10.92 -18.59 3.53
CA PHE A 262 -11.85 -17.52 3.21
C PHE A 262 -13.29 -18.01 3.29
N ASP A 263 -14.03 -17.49 4.24
CA ASP A 263 -15.46 -17.75 4.42
C ASP A 263 -16.28 -16.71 3.64
N GLU A 264 -16.72 -17.08 2.45
CA GLU A 264 -17.47 -16.20 1.55
C GLU A 264 -18.84 -15.83 2.09
N ASP A 265 -19.51 -16.73 2.81
CA ASP A 265 -20.79 -16.47 3.43
C ASP A 265 -20.66 -15.44 4.56
N ARG A 266 -19.66 -15.64 5.42
CA ARG A 266 -19.34 -14.66 6.46
C ARG A 266 -18.94 -13.32 5.87
N TYR A 267 -18.11 -13.29 4.83
CA TYR A 267 -17.71 -12.04 4.14
C TYR A 267 -18.93 -11.29 3.62
N ARG A 268 -19.87 -12.00 2.98
CA ARG A 268 -21.14 -11.41 2.51
C ARG A 268 -21.98 -10.86 3.67
N ASP A 269 -22.11 -11.64 4.75
CA ASP A 269 -22.94 -11.29 5.91
C ASP A 269 -22.34 -10.09 6.68
N ASP A 270 -21.02 -10.04 6.86
CA ASP A 270 -20.31 -8.92 7.50
C ASP A 270 -20.49 -7.61 6.72
N LEU A 271 -20.64 -7.69 5.39
CA LEU A 271 -20.94 -6.54 4.51
C LEU A 271 -22.44 -6.22 4.40
N GLY A 272 -23.33 -7.04 4.99
CA GLY A 272 -24.79 -6.85 4.92
C GLY A 272 -25.36 -7.02 3.51
N LEU A 273 -24.78 -7.89 2.69
CA LEU A 273 -25.18 -8.09 1.30
C LEU A 273 -26.08 -9.31 1.12
N ASP A 274 -27.08 -9.22 0.23
CA ASP A 274 -27.90 -10.36 -0.20
C ASP A 274 -27.16 -11.32 -1.15
N GLY A 275 -26.11 -10.84 -1.83
CA GLY A 275 -25.28 -11.61 -2.75
C GLY A 275 -24.01 -10.86 -3.13
N LEU A 276 -23.02 -11.61 -3.62
CA LEU A 276 -21.77 -11.06 -4.13
C LEU A 276 -21.86 -10.82 -5.64
N PHE A 277 -21.14 -9.81 -6.10
CA PHE A 277 -21.06 -9.43 -7.52
C PHE A 277 -19.61 -9.57 -8.02
N GLY A 278 -19.44 -9.68 -9.32
CA GLY A 278 -18.14 -9.59 -10.00
C GLY A 278 -18.03 -10.51 -11.21
N GLU A 279 -16.86 -10.53 -11.81
CA GLU A 279 -16.57 -11.24 -13.04
C GLU A 279 -16.82 -12.75 -12.91
N ALA A 280 -17.64 -13.30 -13.82
CA ALA A 280 -17.98 -14.72 -13.83
C ALA A 280 -16.73 -15.60 -14.08
N GLY A 281 -16.70 -16.78 -13.45
CA GLY A 281 -15.58 -17.75 -13.61
C GLY A 281 -14.40 -17.51 -12.66
N TYR A 282 -14.50 -16.54 -11.76
CA TYR A 282 -13.51 -16.25 -10.72
C TYR A 282 -14.14 -16.27 -9.33
N SER A 283 -13.43 -16.82 -8.34
CA SER A 283 -13.80 -16.76 -6.94
C SER A 283 -13.67 -15.32 -6.41
N THR A 284 -14.23 -15.03 -5.25
CA THR A 284 -14.14 -13.70 -4.62
C THR A 284 -12.68 -13.27 -4.40
N LEU A 285 -11.82 -14.16 -3.90
CA LEU A 285 -10.41 -13.84 -3.72
C LEU A 285 -9.68 -13.66 -5.05
N GLU A 286 -9.99 -14.45 -6.08
CA GLU A 286 -9.40 -14.24 -7.41
C GLU A 286 -9.78 -12.88 -7.99
N ARG A 287 -11.04 -12.44 -7.80
CA ARG A 287 -11.47 -11.09 -8.20
C ARG A 287 -10.74 -10.00 -7.44
N LEU A 288 -10.60 -10.16 -6.13
CA LEU A 288 -9.92 -9.18 -5.28
C LEU A 288 -8.42 -9.07 -5.60
N TRP A 289 -7.76 -10.18 -5.94
CA TRP A 289 -6.31 -10.24 -6.05
C TRP A 289 -5.79 -10.20 -7.48
N GLU A 290 -6.46 -10.89 -8.40
CA GLU A 290 -5.93 -11.19 -9.74
C GLU A 290 -6.72 -10.51 -10.87
N ARG A 291 -7.86 -9.89 -10.56
CA ARG A 291 -8.67 -9.22 -11.59
C ARG A 291 -8.67 -7.72 -11.42
N PRO A 292 -8.58 -6.96 -12.53
CA PRO A 292 -8.73 -5.50 -12.48
C PRO A 292 -10.20 -5.14 -12.23
N THR A 293 -10.43 -3.96 -11.66
CA THR A 293 -11.79 -3.45 -11.45
C THR A 293 -11.94 -2.05 -12.04
N LEU A 294 -13.16 -1.71 -12.41
CA LEU A 294 -13.57 -0.36 -12.77
C LEU A 294 -14.79 0.00 -11.91
N GLU A 295 -14.65 1.02 -11.08
CA GLU A 295 -15.69 1.44 -10.14
C GLU A 295 -16.12 2.88 -10.40
N ILE A 296 -17.43 3.12 -10.32
CA ILE A 296 -18.01 4.46 -10.36
C ILE A 296 -18.12 4.96 -8.92
N ASN A 297 -17.21 5.84 -8.51
CA ASN A 297 -17.11 6.30 -7.12
C ASN A 297 -18.09 7.44 -6.80
N GLY A 298 -18.56 8.15 -7.82
CA GLY A 298 -19.52 9.23 -7.61
C GLY A 298 -20.12 9.72 -8.92
N VAL A 299 -21.34 10.25 -8.83
CA VAL A 299 -22.02 10.93 -9.93
C VAL A 299 -22.57 12.25 -9.41
N LEU A 300 -22.22 13.35 -10.06
CA LEU A 300 -22.63 14.70 -9.72
C LEU A 300 -23.43 15.31 -10.88
N ALA A 301 -24.67 15.70 -10.62
CA ALA A 301 -25.48 16.40 -11.60
C ALA A 301 -26.69 17.06 -10.95
N GLY A 302 -27.03 18.28 -11.35
CA GLY A 302 -28.27 18.96 -10.98
C GLY A 302 -28.54 19.03 -9.48
N GLY A 303 -29.83 18.97 -9.12
CA GLY A 303 -30.28 19.02 -7.72
C GLY A 303 -31.76 18.66 -7.61
N LYS A 304 -32.43 19.08 -6.54
CA LYS A 304 -33.87 18.79 -6.28
C LYS A 304 -34.84 19.61 -7.12
N TYR A 305 -34.34 20.45 -8.06
CA TYR A 305 -35.19 21.33 -8.87
C TYR A 305 -35.68 20.62 -10.14
N THR A 306 -36.81 21.09 -10.72
CA THR A 306 -37.36 20.58 -11.97
C THR A 306 -36.61 21.11 -13.19
N VAL A 307 -35.31 20.87 -13.28
CA VAL A 307 -34.45 21.33 -14.34
C VAL A 307 -33.78 20.16 -15.06
N ILE A 308 -33.37 20.40 -16.31
CA ILE A 308 -32.41 19.61 -17.04
C ILE A 308 -31.07 20.23 -16.74
N PRO A 309 -30.14 19.57 -16.04
CA PRO A 309 -28.84 20.15 -15.74
C PRO A 309 -28.01 20.33 -17.00
N HIS A 310 -27.18 21.36 -17.03
CA HIS A 310 -26.30 21.63 -18.18
C HIS A 310 -25.05 20.74 -18.21
N VAL A 311 -24.70 20.14 -17.07
CA VAL A 311 -23.53 19.25 -16.92
C VAL A 311 -23.85 18.09 -15.98
N ALA A 312 -23.23 16.93 -16.24
CA ALA A 312 -23.18 15.78 -15.37
C ALA A 312 -21.78 15.21 -15.39
N THR A 313 -21.23 14.81 -14.24
CA THR A 313 -19.88 14.28 -14.09
C THR A 313 -19.90 12.98 -13.32
N ALA A 314 -19.11 11.99 -13.73
CA ALA A 314 -18.87 10.78 -12.97
C ALA A 314 -17.38 10.67 -12.65
N HIS A 315 -17.06 10.33 -11.41
CA HIS A 315 -15.72 9.97 -10.98
C HIS A 315 -15.53 8.45 -11.03
N ILE A 316 -14.48 7.98 -11.70
CA ILE A 316 -14.19 6.57 -11.96
C ILE A 316 -12.80 6.24 -11.44
N SER A 317 -12.67 5.10 -10.75
CA SER A 317 -11.40 4.50 -10.41
C SER A 317 -11.26 3.09 -10.98
N CYS A 318 -10.06 2.75 -11.45
CA CYS A 318 -9.72 1.41 -11.91
C CYS A 318 -8.56 0.87 -11.09
N ARG A 319 -8.77 -0.27 -10.43
CA ARG A 319 -7.68 -1.02 -9.81
C ARG A 319 -7.06 -1.93 -10.86
N LEU A 320 -5.75 -1.79 -11.05
CA LEU A 320 -4.99 -2.52 -12.06
C LEU A 320 -4.31 -3.74 -11.45
N VAL A 321 -4.02 -4.72 -12.29
CA VAL A 321 -3.24 -5.92 -11.91
C VAL A 321 -1.93 -5.98 -12.68
N PRO A 322 -0.94 -6.79 -12.26
CA PRO A 322 0.32 -6.95 -12.98
C PRO A 322 0.11 -7.28 -14.46
N GLY A 323 0.91 -6.63 -15.32
CA GLY A 323 0.80 -6.72 -16.76
C GLY A 323 0.02 -5.57 -17.42
N GLN A 324 -0.86 -4.90 -16.68
CA GLN A 324 -1.54 -3.70 -17.19
C GLN A 324 -0.64 -2.46 -17.06
N ARG A 325 -0.77 -1.59 -18.05
CA ARG A 325 -0.08 -0.28 -18.07
C ARG A 325 -1.13 0.82 -17.88
N PRO A 326 -0.98 1.69 -16.86
CA PRO A 326 -1.93 2.74 -16.53
C PRO A 326 -2.35 3.57 -17.74
N GLU A 327 -1.39 3.98 -18.57
CA GLU A 327 -1.64 4.82 -19.73
C GLU A 327 -2.48 4.10 -20.80
N ARG A 328 -2.31 2.77 -20.94
CA ARG A 328 -3.08 1.96 -21.89
C ARG A 328 -4.52 1.79 -21.44
N VAL A 329 -4.71 1.52 -20.14
CA VAL A 329 -6.05 1.40 -19.57
C VAL A 329 -6.80 2.72 -19.66
N LEU A 330 -6.14 3.84 -19.32
CA LEU A 330 -6.72 5.17 -19.45
C LEU A 330 -7.12 5.48 -20.90
N GLN A 331 -6.25 5.14 -21.87
CA GLN A 331 -6.55 5.32 -23.30
C GLN A 331 -7.75 4.46 -23.72
N ALA A 332 -7.80 3.19 -23.32
CA ALA A 332 -8.89 2.28 -23.67
C ALA A 332 -10.25 2.80 -23.15
N ILE A 333 -10.30 3.26 -21.88
CA ILE A 333 -11.51 3.86 -21.32
C ILE A 333 -11.89 5.15 -22.05
N THR A 334 -10.92 6.01 -22.34
CA THR A 334 -11.14 7.26 -23.05
C THR A 334 -11.74 7.00 -24.44
N ASP A 335 -11.15 6.08 -25.19
CA ASP A 335 -11.62 5.72 -26.54
C ASP A 335 -13.02 5.12 -26.49
N HIS A 336 -13.29 4.23 -25.52
CA HIS A 336 -14.60 3.64 -25.33
C HIS A 336 -15.68 4.69 -25.03
N VAL A 337 -15.40 5.60 -24.10
CA VAL A 337 -16.33 6.68 -23.71
C VAL A 337 -16.58 7.65 -24.87
N LEU A 338 -15.52 8.08 -25.57
CA LEU A 338 -15.63 9.02 -26.69
C LEU A 338 -16.23 8.40 -27.96
N ALA A 339 -16.19 7.07 -28.10
CA ALA A 339 -16.89 6.37 -29.18
C ALA A 339 -18.42 6.44 -29.06
N GLN A 340 -18.95 6.69 -27.86
CA GLN A 340 -20.38 6.88 -27.58
C GLN A 340 -20.84 8.25 -28.12
N LYS A 341 -21.26 8.28 -29.40
CA LYS A 341 -21.72 9.51 -30.05
C LYS A 341 -23.19 9.78 -29.70
N ILE A 342 -23.43 10.44 -28.56
CA ILE A 342 -24.77 10.81 -28.12
C ILE A 342 -25.13 12.19 -28.67
N PRO A 343 -26.17 12.32 -29.51
CA PRO A 343 -26.53 13.61 -30.10
C PRO A 343 -26.92 14.65 -29.04
N GLY A 344 -26.51 15.88 -29.22
CA GLY A 344 -26.92 17.01 -28.37
C GLY A 344 -26.14 17.20 -27.09
N VAL A 345 -25.13 16.39 -26.84
CA VAL A 345 -24.18 16.56 -25.71
C VAL A 345 -22.73 16.55 -26.20
N ARG A 346 -21.85 17.08 -25.38
CA ARG A 346 -20.39 16.95 -25.51
C ARG A 346 -19.88 16.08 -24.37
N VAL A 347 -19.01 15.15 -24.69
CA VAL A 347 -18.38 14.24 -23.71
C VAL A 347 -16.89 14.57 -23.63
N ALA A 348 -16.37 14.67 -22.43
CA ALA A 348 -14.95 14.84 -22.16
C ALA A 348 -14.49 13.85 -21.09
N VAL A 349 -13.29 13.31 -21.27
CA VAL A 349 -12.61 12.48 -20.25
C VAL A 349 -11.45 13.28 -19.71
N ARG A 350 -11.37 13.39 -18.39
CA ARG A 350 -10.30 14.11 -17.69
C ARG A 350 -9.59 13.15 -16.75
N PRO A 351 -8.40 12.68 -17.10
CA PRO A 351 -7.61 11.87 -16.18
C PRO A 351 -7.14 12.74 -15.00
N ASP A 352 -7.10 12.13 -13.83
CA ASP A 352 -6.36 12.68 -12.70
C ASP A 352 -4.85 12.59 -12.94
N LYS A 353 -4.05 13.03 -11.99
CA LYS A 353 -2.59 12.99 -12.07
C LYS A 353 -2.11 11.55 -12.14
N GLY A 354 -1.58 11.15 -13.27
CA GLY A 354 -0.83 9.91 -13.52
C GLY A 354 -1.44 8.63 -12.93
N GLY A 355 -1.24 7.51 -13.57
CA GLY A 355 -1.60 6.23 -12.99
C GLY A 355 -0.44 5.64 -12.18
N VAL A 356 -0.75 4.77 -11.22
CA VAL A 356 0.22 3.95 -10.51
C VAL A 356 0.15 2.54 -11.08
N PRO A 357 1.26 1.96 -11.59
CA PRO A 357 1.25 0.58 -12.05
C PRO A 357 1.07 -0.40 -10.88
N ALA A 358 0.55 -1.58 -11.17
CA ALA A 358 0.56 -2.68 -10.22
C ALA A 358 1.99 -3.18 -10.01
N TYR A 359 2.27 -3.62 -8.81
CA TYR A 359 3.56 -4.19 -8.45
C TYR A 359 3.47 -5.70 -8.21
N THR A 360 4.54 -6.45 -8.51
CA THR A 360 4.67 -7.87 -8.13
C THR A 360 6.13 -8.27 -7.95
N ILE A 361 6.35 -9.13 -6.96
CA ILE A 361 7.58 -9.91 -6.77
C ILE A 361 7.27 -11.38 -7.02
N PRO A 362 8.04 -12.08 -7.86
CA PRO A 362 7.78 -13.50 -8.15
C PRO A 362 7.80 -14.37 -6.88
N ALA A 363 6.84 -15.26 -6.71
CA ALA A 363 6.78 -16.18 -5.56
C ALA A 363 8.08 -17.01 -5.40
N GLY A 364 8.75 -17.33 -6.52
CA GLY A 364 10.04 -18.01 -6.53
C GLY A 364 11.27 -17.12 -6.22
N HIS A 365 11.09 -15.83 -5.93
CA HIS A 365 12.19 -14.93 -5.60
C HIS A 365 12.88 -15.36 -4.30
N PRO A 366 14.23 -15.30 -4.19
CA PRO A 366 14.95 -15.68 -2.96
C PRO A 366 14.42 -14.98 -1.70
N ALA A 367 14.09 -13.70 -1.80
CA ALA A 367 13.53 -12.93 -0.68
C ALA A 367 12.18 -13.49 -0.20
N ILE A 368 11.30 -13.94 -1.09
CA ILE A 368 10.01 -14.56 -0.70
C ILE A 368 10.25 -15.88 0.02
N ARG A 369 11.17 -16.71 -0.48
CA ARG A 369 11.52 -17.97 0.21
C ARG A 369 12.14 -17.72 1.59
N ALA A 370 13.04 -16.73 1.70
CA ALA A 370 13.63 -16.33 2.98
C ALA A 370 12.57 -15.85 3.96
N ALA A 371 11.66 -15.00 3.51
CA ALA A 371 10.58 -14.46 4.34
C ALA A 371 9.57 -15.55 4.75
N THR A 372 9.24 -16.47 3.84
CA THR A 372 8.41 -17.65 4.16
C THR A 372 9.06 -18.50 5.24
N GLU A 373 10.37 -18.80 5.12
CA GLU A 373 11.10 -19.56 6.14
C GLU A 373 11.18 -18.81 7.47
N ALA A 374 11.37 -17.47 7.43
CA ALA A 374 11.41 -16.65 8.64
C ALA A 374 10.06 -16.65 9.38
N LEU A 375 8.94 -16.53 8.64
CA LEU A 375 7.60 -16.64 9.23
C LEU A 375 7.30 -18.05 9.74
N ALA A 376 7.62 -19.10 8.99
CA ALA A 376 7.43 -20.47 9.42
C ALA A 376 8.23 -20.81 10.71
N HIS A 377 9.36 -20.13 10.95
CA HIS A 377 10.10 -20.27 12.20
C HIS A 377 9.35 -19.65 13.40
N VAL A 378 8.66 -18.53 13.18
CA VAL A 378 7.87 -17.87 14.24
C VAL A 378 6.51 -18.54 14.43
N TYR A 379 5.93 -19.08 13.36
CA TYR A 379 4.62 -19.71 13.33
C TYR A 379 4.71 -21.19 12.85
N PRO A 380 5.34 -22.08 13.62
CA PRO A 380 5.70 -23.43 13.15
C PRO A 380 4.50 -24.34 12.84
N ASP A 381 3.34 -24.01 13.39
CA ASP A 381 2.12 -24.81 13.22
C ASP A 381 1.16 -24.23 12.16
N GLN A 382 1.63 -23.26 11.36
CA GLN A 382 0.80 -22.55 10.39
C GLN A 382 1.50 -22.46 9.03
N ASP A 383 0.72 -22.59 7.96
CA ASP A 383 1.20 -22.34 6.61
C ASP A 383 1.28 -20.84 6.34
N VAL A 384 2.33 -20.41 5.67
CA VAL A 384 2.50 -19.01 5.26
C VAL A 384 1.77 -18.77 3.94
N LEU A 385 0.79 -17.88 3.96
CA LEU A 385 -0.02 -17.56 2.79
C LEU A 385 0.66 -16.51 1.90
N LEU A 386 0.49 -16.65 0.58
CA LEU A 386 0.92 -15.63 -0.40
C LEU A 386 -0.30 -14.81 -0.84
N ALA A 387 -0.41 -13.61 -0.29
CA ALA A 387 -1.51 -12.67 -0.49
C ALA A 387 -1.17 -11.58 -1.51
N VAL A 388 -2.18 -10.77 -1.85
CA VAL A 388 -2.05 -9.54 -2.65
C VAL A 388 -2.67 -8.39 -1.88
N ILE A 389 -1.97 -7.28 -1.79
CA ILE A 389 -2.53 -6.02 -1.27
C ILE A 389 -3.52 -5.49 -2.31
N ALA A 390 -4.80 -5.46 -1.97
CA ALA A 390 -5.84 -4.93 -2.85
C ALA A 390 -5.74 -3.40 -3.03
N GLY A 391 -5.02 -2.73 -2.13
CA GLY A 391 -4.64 -1.33 -2.24
C GLY A 391 -3.49 -1.08 -3.23
N THR A 392 -3.11 0.19 -3.35
CA THR A 392 -2.02 0.65 -4.21
C THR A 392 -0.95 1.28 -3.34
N LEU A 393 0.30 0.84 -3.53
CA LEU A 393 1.48 1.37 -2.86
C LEU A 393 2.42 1.98 -3.91
N PRO A 394 2.36 3.29 -4.15
CA PRO A 394 3.11 3.95 -5.22
C PRO A 394 4.62 3.78 -5.08
N ALA A 395 5.15 3.78 -3.87
CA ALA A 395 6.58 3.67 -3.58
C ALA A 395 7.20 2.39 -4.16
N THR A 396 6.48 1.26 -4.17
CA THR A 396 7.03 -0.03 -4.63
C THR A 396 7.34 -0.08 -6.11
N ALA A 397 6.41 0.42 -6.93
CA ALA A 397 6.64 0.55 -8.37
C ALA A 397 7.76 1.55 -8.68
N LEU A 398 7.87 2.61 -7.88
CA LEU A 398 8.91 3.62 -7.99
C LEU A 398 10.30 3.06 -7.63
N PHE A 399 10.42 2.24 -6.60
CA PHE A 399 11.69 1.58 -6.26
C PHE A 399 12.15 0.66 -7.40
N GLU A 400 11.25 -0.10 -8.01
CA GLU A 400 11.61 -0.93 -9.16
C GLU A 400 12.02 -0.08 -10.37
N GLU A 401 11.30 1.02 -10.65
CA GLU A 401 11.63 1.93 -11.77
C GLU A 401 12.99 2.62 -11.58
N VAL A 402 13.25 3.15 -10.39
CA VAL A 402 14.41 4.02 -10.14
C VAL A 402 15.64 3.26 -9.68
N LEU A 403 15.48 2.28 -8.79
CA LEU A 403 16.59 1.53 -8.21
C LEU A 403 16.80 0.16 -8.88
N GLY A 404 15.85 -0.30 -9.69
CA GLY A 404 15.89 -1.66 -10.26
C GLY A 404 15.74 -2.77 -9.23
N ALA A 405 15.36 -2.43 -7.99
CA ALA A 405 15.24 -3.36 -6.87
C ALA A 405 13.78 -3.79 -6.65
N LYS A 406 13.59 -5.09 -6.40
CA LYS A 406 12.27 -5.60 -5.99
C LYS A 406 11.99 -5.22 -4.53
N THR A 407 10.71 -5.06 -4.19
CA THR A 407 10.25 -4.78 -2.84
C THR A 407 9.61 -6.02 -2.23
N LEU A 408 10.08 -6.42 -1.06
CA LEU A 408 9.45 -7.41 -0.18
C LEU A 408 8.61 -6.64 0.86
N PHE A 409 7.33 -6.97 0.99
CA PHE A 409 6.51 -6.49 2.11
C PHE A 409 6.70 -7.41 3.30
N PHE A 410 7.19 -6.88 4.41
CA PHE A 410 7.46 -7.66 5.61
C PHE A 410 7.00 -6.92 6.86
N SER A 411 5.68 -6.74 6.95
CA SER A 411 4.98 -6.06 8.04
C SER A 411 4.33 -7.04 9.00
N PHE A 412 4.14 -6.61 10.23
CA PHE A 412 3.47 -7.37 11.29
C PHE A 412 2.15 -6.74 11.74
N SER A 413 1.72 -5.69 11.08
CA SER A 413 0.35 -5.16 11.18
C SER A 413 -0.66 -6.16 10.62
N THR A 414 -1.90 -6.10 11.07
CA THR A 414 -2.97 -6.96 10.57
C THR A 414 -4.18 -6.15 10.12
N ALA A 415 -4.91 -6.67 9.14
CA ALA A 415 -6.02 -5.94 8.50
C ALA A 415 -7.17 -5.55 9.43
N ASP A 416 -7.26 -6.15 10.64
CA ASP A 416 -8.29 -5.87 11.65
C ASP A 416 -7.90 -4.79 12.66
N GLU A 417 -6.76 -4.12 12.48
CA GLU A 417 -6.19 -3.16 13.45
C GLU A 417 -6.69 -1.72 13.25
N ASN A 418 -7.83 -1.54 12.57
CA ASN A 418 -8.48 -0.25 12.35
C ASN A 418 -7.58 0.78 11.65
N LEU A 419 -6.82 0.36 10.64
CA LEU A 419 -6.00 1.26 9.83
C LEU A 419 -6.88 2.43 9.31
N HIS A 420 -6.35 3.65 9.37
CA HIS A 420 -7.00 4.91 8.96
C HIS A 420 -8.31 5.24 9.71
N ALA A 421 -8.70 4.45 10.72
CA ALA A 421 -9.93 4.65 11.50
C ALA A 421 -9.62 5.03 12.97
N PRO A 422 -10.61 5.56 13.71
CA PRO A 422 -10.49 5.73 15.15
C PRO A 422 -10.23 4.42 15.89
N ASN A 423 -9.51 4.50 17.01
CA ASN A 423 -9.09 3.35 17.82
C ASN A 423 -8.13 2.39 17.09
N GLU A 424 -7.33 2.89 16.19
CA GLU A 424 -6.19 2.15 15.63
C GLU A 424 -5.39 1.49 16.74
N PHE A 425 -4.98 0.25 16.51
CA PHE A 425 -4.24 -0.52 17.51
C PHE A 425 -3.27 -1.50 16.83
N MET A 426 -2.28 -1.94 17.58
CA MET A 426 -1.40 -3.05 17.21
C MET A 426 -1.30 -4.01 18.41
N ARG A 427 -1.04 -5.30 18.16
CA ARG A 427 -0.83 -6.28 19.22
C ARG A 427 0.63 -6.29 19.67
N ILE A 428 0.88 -6.32 20.98
CA ILE A 428 2.24 -6.43 21.55
C ILE A 428 2.90 -7.75 21.10
N SER A 429 2.12 -8.82 21.01
CA SER A 429 2.61 -10.10 20.48
C SER A 429 3.22 -9.92 19.09
N ARG A 430 2.69 -9.03 18.25
CA ARG A 430 3.22 -8.73 16.91
C ARG A 430 4.58 -8.03 16.95
N LEU A 431 4.85 -7.18 17.94
CA LEU A 431 6.20 -6.63 18.12
C LEU A 431 7.22 -7.74 18.34
N ARG A 432 6.94 -8.69 19.23
CA ARG A 432 7.86 -9.79 19.57
C ARG A 432 8.05 -10.75 18.39
N GLU A 433 6.95 -11.13 17.76
CA GLU A 433 6.96 -11.99 16.57
C GLU A 433 7.70 -11.32 15.41
N GLY A 434 7.44 -10.04 15.20
CA GLY A 434 8.12 -9.24 14.19
C GLY A 434 9.62 -9.16 14.40
N MET A 435 10.07 -8.88 15.62
CA MET A 435 11.51 -8.84 15.93
C MET A 435 12.20 -10.17 15.62
N ARG A 436 11.62 -11.30 16.00
CA ARG A 436 12.17 -12.64 15.70
C ARG A 436 12.19 -12.93 14.21
N ALA A 437 11.13 -12.57 13.51
CA ALA A 437 11.03 -12.81 12.07
C ALA A 437 12.00 -11.93 11.27
N TRP A 438 12.15 -10.64 11.62
CA TRP A 438 13.10 -9.73 10.98
C TRP A 438 14.55 -10.17 11.22
N GLU A 439 14.89 -10.59 12.45
CA GLU A 439 16.20 -11.16 12.74
C GLU A 439 16.48 -12.37 11.84
N ARG A 440 15.55 -13.33 11.82
CA ARG A 440 15.68 -14.55 11.01
C ARG A 440 15.80 -14.22 9.53
N LEU A 441 14.97 -13.32 9.02
CA LEU A 441 15.00 -12.87 7.63
C LEU A 441 16.38 -12.32 7.24
N TRP A 442 16.96 -11.43 8.05
CA TRP A 442 18.25 -10.84 7.74
C TRP A 442 19.37 -11.87 7.70
N ARG A 443 19.37 -12.84 8.62
CA ARG A 443 20.33 -13.96 8.58
C ARG A 443 20.18 -14.82 7.35
N LEU A 444 18.95 -15.13 6.93
CA LEU A 444 18.67 -15.94 5.74
C LEU A 444 19.06 -15.23 4.44
N LEU A 445 18.90 -13.91 4.39
CA LEU A 445 19.31 -13.10 3.22
C LEU A 445 20.84 -12.93 3.15
N ALA A 446 21.51 -12.86 4.30
CA ALA A 446 22.97 -12.71 4.38
C ALA A 446 23.69 -14.00 4.01
N ASP A 447 23.29 -15.12 4.63
CA ASP A 447 23.91 -16.43 4.48
C ASP A 447 22.82 -17.51 4.37
N GLY A 448 23.13 -18.59 3.67
CA GLY A 448 22.20 -19.72 3.57
C GLY A 448 21.62 -19.91 2.17
N PRO A 449 20.59 -20.79 2.05
CA PRO A 449 20.06 -21.20 0.76
C PRO A 449 19.30 -20.11 0.01
N HIS A 450 18.96 -19.01 0.70
CA HIS A 450 18.17 -17.89 0.17
C HIS A 450 18.99 -16.59 0.09
N ARG A 451 20.32 -16.70 0.22
CA ARG A 451 21.21 -15.53 0.07
C ARG A 451 20.90 -14.79 -1.22
N LEU A 452 20.70 -13.47 -1.12
CA LEU A 452 20.63 -12.61 -2.29
C LEU A 452 22.01 -12.54 -2.96
N ALA A 453 22.03 -12.66 -4.27
CA ALA A 453 23.24 -12.34 -5.02
C ALA A 453 23.38 -10.81 -5.06
N PRO A 454 24.49 -10.22 -4.60
CA PRO A 454 24.71 -8.80 -4.77
C PRO A 454 24.60 -8.44 -6.26
N VAL A 455 23.88 -7.40 -6.59
CA VAL A 455 23.89 -6.83 -7.93
C VAL A 455 25.34 -6.34 -8.13
N ARG A 456 26.10 -7.07 -8.94
CA ARG A 456 27.46 -6.65 -9.27
C ARG A 456 27.33 -5.29 -9.96
N GLY A 457 27.88 -4.27 -9.32
CA GLY A 457 28.16 -3.03 -10.00
C GLY A 457 29.13 -3.36 -11.13
N ASP A 458 28.59 -3.62 -12.31
CA ASP A 458 29.38 -3.63 -13.51
C ASP A 458 29.83 -2.19 -13.70
N GLY A 459 31.14 -1.98 -13.51
CA GLY A 459 31.81 -0.68 -13.65
C GLY A 459 31.81 -0.16 -15.10
N THR A 460 30.66 -0.32 -15.78
CA THR A 460 30.39 0.20 -17.12
C THR A 460 28.94 0.67 -17.20
N ARG A 461 28.70 1.89 -16.77
CA ARG A 461 27.64 2.75 -17.28
C ARG A 461 28.25 4.06 -17.75
#